data_d9e96de69612e6150c504a27480ada57
#
_entry.id   d9e96de69612e6150c504a27480ada57
#
_cell.length_a   1.000
_cell.length_b   1.000
_cell.length_c   1.000
_cell.angle_alpha   90.00
_cell.angle_beta   90.00
_cell.angle_gamma   90.00
#
_symmetry.space_group_name_H-M   'P 1'
#
loop_
_entity.id
_entity.type
_entity.pdbx_description
1 polymer ?
#
loop_
_entity_poly.entity_id
_entity_poly.type
_entity_poly.pdbx_seq_one_letter_code
_entity_poly.pdbx_strand_id
1 'polypeptide(L)'
;VQERRPDCKLSDIPEDDPETFEMISAGKTSGVFQMESAGMTGVCVGLRPQNIEDITAIIALYRPGPMDSIPRFIACKHDSSKIKYLHPSLEPILSVTYGCIVYQEQVMQIFQQLAGYSLGQADMVRRAMSKKKRKEIERERTSFIHGDPDRGIAGCVANGIPEATAEAIYQEIDAFAEYAFNKAHAVSYAVVAYQTAWFKCHHTREYMAALLTSVLDNSDKVAGYISECRDCGIALLPPDINRSADRFTVEEGGIRFGLVAIKNIGRGFIQAVMRDRAEKGP
;
A
#
# COMPACT_ATOMS: atom_id res chain seq x y z
N VAL A 1 -18.13 13.72 -3.53
CA VAL A 1 -19.16 12.84 -2.95
C VAL A 1 -20.02 13.62 -1.96
N GLN A 2 -19.46 14.29 -0.99
CA GLN A 2 -20.21 15.03 0.05
C GLN A 2 -21.13 16.15 -0.47
N GLU A 3 -20.82 16.76 -1.61
CA GLU A 3 -21.73 17.72 -2.27
C GLU A 3 -23.09 17.10 -2.65
N ARG A 4 -23.13 15.78 -2.87
CA ARG A 4 -24.33 15.01 -3.26
C ARG A 4 -24.86 14.12 -2.14
N ARG A 5 -23.98 13.70 -1.24
CA ARG A 5 -24.25 12.87 -0.06
C ARG A 5 -23.54 13.45 1.16
N PRO A 6 -24.13 14.47 1.80
CA PRO A 6 -23.52 15.18 2.93
C PRO A 6 -23.20 14.28 4.14
N ASP A 7 -23.89 13.18 4.27
CA ASP A 7 -23.76 12.16 5.31
C ASP A 7 -22.59 11.19 5.09
N CYS A 8 -21.99 11.17 3.89
CA CYS A 8 -20.86 10.28 3.59
C CYS A 8 -19.59 10.71 4.33
N LYS A 9 -19.09 9.86 5.23
CA LYS A 9 -17.86 10.08 6.00
C LYS A 9 -16.83 9.01 5.68
N LEU A 10 -15.55 9.35 5.76
CA LEU A 10 -14.46 8.40 5.59
C LEU A 10 -14.50 7.25 6.61
N SER A 11 -14.99 7.55 7.83
CA SER A 11 -15.15 6.54 8.90
C SER A 11 -16.20 5.47 8.60
N ASP A 12 -17.07 5.71 7.63
CA ASP A 12 -18.20 4.82 7.32
C ASP A 12 -17.84 3.86 6.15
N ILE A 13 -16.63 3.97 5.62
CA ILE A 13 -16.12 3.06 4.59
C ILE A 13 -15.84 1.71 5.25
N PRO A 14 -16.51 0.62 4.83
CA PRO A 14 -16.24 -0.72 5.34
C PRO A 14 -14.85 -1.17 4.88
N GLU A 15 -14.10 -1.82 5.76
CA GLU A 15 -12.73 -2.29 5.47
C GLU A 15 -12.68 -3.66 4.76
N ASP A 16 -13.84 -4.29 4.55
CA ASP A 16 -14.02 -5.64 4.04
C ASP A 16 -14.94 -5.72 2.79
N ASP A 17 -15.11 -4.60 2.07
CA ASP A 17 -15.99 -4.53 0.91
C ASP A 17 -15.47 -5.41 -0.25
N PRO A 18 -16.20 -6.49 -0.61
CA PRO A 18 -15.73 -7.46 -1.60
C PRO A 18 -15.64 -6.87 -3.02
N GLU A 19 -16.51 -5.92 -3.39
CA GLU A 19 -16.50 -5.29 -4.72
C GLU A 19 -15.20 -4.48 -4.92
N THR A 20 -14.74 -3.79 -3.88
CA THR A 20 -13.47 -3.06 -3.90
C THR A 20 -12.29 -3.99 -4.09
N PHE A 21 -12.23 -5.11 -3.36
CA PHE A 21 -11.16 -6.09 -3.53
C PHE A 21 -11.20 -6.80 -4.88
N GLU A 22 -12.40 -7.07 -5.42
CA GLU A 22 -12.55 -7.61 -6.76
C GLU A 22 -12.06 -6.64 -7.83
N MET A 23 -12.40 -5.36 -7.71
CA MET A 23 -11.90 -4.30 -8.61
C MET A 23 -10.38 -4.23 -8.60
N ILE A 24 -9.74 -4.25 -7.41
CA ILE A 24 -8.27 -4.27 -7.27
C ILE A 24 -7.68 -5.54 -7.90
N SER A 25 -8.28 -6.70 -7.62
CA SER A 25 -7.85 -8.01 -8.13
C SER A 25 -8.00 -8.14 -9.65
N ALA A 26 -8.95 -7.43 -10.24
CA ALA A 26 -9.13 -7.32 -11.69
C ALA A 26 -8.12 -6.36 -12.36
N GLY A 27 -7.23 -5.73 -11.60
CA GLY A 27 -6.23 -4.79 -12.10
C GLY A 27 -6.77 -3.41 -12.47
N LYS A 28 -8.00 -3.06 -12.06
CA LYS A 28 -8.61 -1.74 -12.31
C LYS A 28 -8.07 -0.69 -11.34
N THR A 29 -6.74 -0.59 -11.22
CA THR A 29 -6.03 0.21 -10.21
C THR A 29 -5.54 1.56 -10.71
N SER A 30 -5.84 1.96 -11.94
CA SER A 30 -5.53 3.28 -12.48
C SER A 30 -6.08 4.38 -11.55
N GLY A 31 -5.23 5.32 -11.15
CA GLY A 31 -5.56 6.38 -10.22
C GLY A 31 -5.77 5.96 -8.76
N VAL A 32 -5.65 4.68 -8.41
CA VAL A 32 -5.70 4.22 -7.02
C VAL A 32 -4.35 4.51 -6.35
N PHE A 33 -4.39 5.17 -5.19
CA PHE A 33 -3.19 5.54 -4.46
C PHE A 33 -2.26 4.34 -4.25
N GLN A 34 -0.96 4.52 -4.54
CA GLN A 34 0.10 3.50 -4.45
C GLN A 34 -0.08 2.26 -5.35
N MET A 35 -1.16 2.13 -6.14
CA MET A 35 -1.46 0.90 -6.90
C MET A 35 -1.51 1.10 -8.42
N GLU A 36 -1.31 2.33 -8.93
CA GLU A 36 -1.55 2.65 -10.34
C GLU A 36 -0.42 2.25 -11.31
N SER A 37 0.79 1.92 -10.81
CA SER A 37 1.87 1.50 -11.72
C SER A 37 1.61 0.13 -12.31
N ALA A 38 1.99 -0.08 -13.59
CA ALA A 38 1.77 -1.35 -14.29
C ALA A 38 2.31 -2.58 -13.51
N GLY A 39 3.50 -2.44 -12.89
CA GLY A 39 4.07 -3.51 -12.09
C GLY A 39 3.27 -3.79 -10.83
N MET A 40 2.82 -2.76 -10.10
CA MET A 40 1.97 -2.91 -8.92
C MET A 40 0.60 -3.49 -9.30
N THR A 41 0.01 -3.06 -10.42
CA THR A 41 -1.22 -3.65 -10.95
C THR A 41 -1.05 -5.15 -11.19
N GLY A 42 0.08 -5.55 -11.81
CA GLY A 42 0.39 -6.98 -12.01
C GLY A 42 0.49 -7.78 -10.71
N VAL A 43 1.06 -7.18 -9.65
CA VAL A 43 1.10 -7.80 -8.32
C VAL A 43 -0.31 -7.92 -7.72
N CYS A 44 -1.15 -6.90 -7.84
CA CYS A 44 -2.55 -6.95 -7.37
C CYS A 44 -3.33 -8.07 -8.06
N VAL A 45 -3.20 -8.20 -9.37
CA VAL A 45 -3.85 -9.27 -10.15
C VAL A 45 -3.34 -10.66 -9.74
N GLY A 46 -2.04 -10.80 -9.52
CA GLY A 46 -1.44 -12.07 -9.11
C GLY A 46 -1.81 -12.46 -7.68
N LEU A 47 -1.82 -11.51 -6.76
CA LEU A 47 -2.10 -11.76 -5.34
C LEU A 47 -3.61 -11.92 -5.05
N ARG A 48 -4.47 -11.18 -5.77
CA ARG A 48 -5.91 -11.11 -5.51
C ARG A 48 -6.19 -10.77 -4.04
N PRO A 49 -5.90 -9.54 -3.60
CA PRO A 49 -6.07 -9.15 -2.21
C PRO A 49 -7.53 -9.30 -1.77
N GLN A 50 -7.74 -9.75 -0.53
CA GLN A 50 -9.05 -10.00 0.06
C GLN A 50 -9.25 -9.22 1.38
N ASN A 51 -8.22 -8.56 1.86
CA ASN A 51 -8.22 -7.79 3.10
C ASN A 51 -7.12 -6.71 3.06
N ILE A 52 -7.15 -5.81 4.03
CA ILE A 52 -6.17 -4.71 4.12
C ILE A 52 -4.75 -5.23 4.43
N GLU A 53 -4.60 -6.35 5.14
CA GLU A 53 -3.29 -6.95 5.41
C GLU A 53 -2.59 -7.38 4.10
N ASP A 54 -3.32 -7.90 3.13
CA ASP A 54 -2.78 -8.22 1.81
C ASP A 54 -2.26 -6.98 1.09
N ILE A 55 -3.03 -5.89 1.12
CA ILE A 55 -2.62 -4.60 0.54
C ILE A 55 -1.40 -4.06 1.27
N THR A 56 -1.37 -4.17 2.60
CA THR A 56 -0.24 -3.76 3.44
C THR A 56 1.04 -4.51 3.04
N ALA A 57 0.93 -5.81 2.85
CA ALA A 57 2.08 -6.63 2.45
C ALA A 57 2.58 -6.28 1.04
N ILE A 58 1.69 -6.04 0.06
CA ILE A 58 2.09 -5.63 -1.28
C ILE A 58 2.85 -4.30 -1.22
N ILE A 59 2.35 -3.31 -0.49
CA ILE A 59 2.99 -1.99 -0.35
C ILE A 59 4.37 -2.14 0.29
N ALA A 60 4.53 -3.04 1.27
CA ALA A 60 5.79 -3.30 1.91
C ALA A 60 6.79 -4.02 0.99
N LEU A 61 6.33 -4.93 0.13
CA LEU A 61 7.16 -5.76 -0.73
C LEU A 61 7.50 -5.13 -2.08
N TYR A 62 6.62 -4.29 -2.65
CA TYR A 62 6.82 -3.75 -4.00
C TYR A 62 7.84 -2.59 -4.01
N ARG A 63 9.11 -2.92 -3.87
CA ARG A 63 10.28 -2.01 -3.92
C ARG A 63 11.53 -2.82 -4.26
N PRO A 64 12.57 -2.15 -4.80
CA PRO A 64 13.85 -2.81 -5.08
C PRO A 64 14.38 -3.59 -3.86
N GLY A 65 14.72 -4.85 -4.07
CA GLY A 65 15.15 -5.80 -3.05
C GLY A 65 14.02 -6.75 -2.63
N PRO A 66 13.03 -6.34 -1.84
CA PRO A 66 11.97 -7.25 -1.36
C PRO A 66 11.05 -7.79 -2.45
N MET A 67 10.96 -7.11 -3.60
CA MET A 67 10.09 -7.53 -4.70
C MET A 67 10.41 -8.94 -5.24
N ASP A 68 11.64 -9.42 -5.05
CA ASP A 68 12.02 -10.78 -5.42
C ASP A 68 11.29 -11.85 -4.58
N SER A 69 10.75 -11.47 -3.42
CA SER A 69 9.96 -12.35 -2.55
C SER A 69 8.48 -12.40 -2.93
N ILE A 70 8.00 -11.51 -3.79
CA ILE A 70 6.58 -11.44 -4.18
C ILE A 70 6.06 -12.73 -4.80
N PRO A 71 6.78 -13.43 -5.71
CA PRO A 71 6.31 -14.70 -6.27
C PRO A 71 6.10 -15.78 -5.20
N ARG A 72 7.01 -15.87 -4.20
CA ARG A 72 6.86 -16.79 -3.06
C ARG A 72 5.64 -16.40 -2.21
N PHE A 73 5.50 -15.13 -1.90
CA PHE A 73 4.37 -14.61 -1.12
C PHE A 73 3.02 -14.94 -1.77
N ILE A 74 2.89 -14.70 -3.08
CA ILE A 74 1.69 -15.03 -3.86
C ILE A 74 1.43 -16.53 -3.86
N ALA A 75 2.47 -17.35 -4.10
CA ALA A 75 2.34 -18.80 -4.12
C ALA A 75 1.88 -19.36 -2.77
N CYS A 76 2.40 -18.85 -1.66
CA CYS A 76 2.03 -19.26 -0.31
C CYS A 76 0.61 -18.79 0.07
N LYS A 77 0.18 -17.63 -0.38
CA LYS A 77 -1.18 -17.16 -0.18
C LYS A 77 -2.21 -18.07 -0.86
N HIS A 78 -1.96 -18.47 -2.10
CA HIS A 78 -2.91 -19.28 -2.86
C HIS A 78 -2.85 -20.78 -2.53
N ASP A 79 -1.78 -21.24 -1.92
CA ASP A 79 -1.56 -22.65 -1.59
C ASP A 79 -0.86 -22.78 -0.24
N SER A 80 -1.65 -23.03 0.79
CA SER A 80 -1.17 -23.16 2.17
C SER A 80 -0.16 -24.31 2.35
N SER A 81 -0.17 -25.32 1.45
CA SER A 81 0.81 -26.41 1.49
C SER A 81 2.24 -25.97 1.18
N LYS A 82 2.39 -24.79 0.57
CA LYS A 82 3.70 -24.17 0.28
C LYS A 82 4.25 -23.37 1.44
N ILE A 83 3.44 -23.08 2.46
CA ILE A 83 3.90 -22.38 3.66
C ILE A 83 4.79 -23.33 4.45
N LYS A 84 6.01 -22.91 4.69
CA LYS A 84 6.99 -23.67 5.47
C LYS A 84 7.54 -22.78 6.57
N TYR A 85 7.38 -23.22 7.81
CA TYR A 85 8.03 -22.61 8.96
C TYR A 85 9.27 -23.42 9.32
N LEU A 86 10.42 -22.77 9.47
CA LEU A 86 11.66 -23.40 9.92
C LEU A 86 11.54 -23.98 11.34
N HIS A 87 10.66 -23.38 12.15
CA HIS A 87 10.27 -23.85 13.47
C HIS A 87 8.80 -23.49 13.77
N PRO A 88 8.02 -24.32 14.49
CA PRO A 88 6.62 -24.04 14.80
C PRO A 88 6.37 -22.70 15.51
N SER A 89 7.32 -22.24 16.32
CA SER A 89 7.25 -20.93 16.99
C SER A 89 7.21 -19.73 16.05
N LEU A 90 7.52 -19.91 14.77
CA LEU A 90 7.41 -18.85 13.76
C LEU A 90 5.98 -18.67 13.23
N GLU A 91 5.13 -19.68 13.33
CA GLU A 91 3.77 -19.63 12.81
C GLU A 91 2.94 -18.47 13.39
N PRO A 92 2.90 -18.25 14.72
CA PRO A 92 2.15 -17.12 15.28
C PRO A 92 2.63 -15.74 14.78
N ILE A 93 3.89 -15.63 14.38
CA ILE A 93 4.51 -14.38 13.92
C ILE A 93 4.30 -14.19 12.42
N LEU A 94 4.44 -15.25 11.64
CA LEU A 94 4.52 -15.20 10.17
C LEU A 94 3.25 -15.65 9.45
N SER A 95 2.24 -16.16 10.16
CA SER A 95 0.98 -16.63 9.54
C SER A 95 0.26 -15.51 8.78
N VAL A 96 0.26 -14.29 9.31
CA VAL A 96 -0.35 -13.10 8.66
C VAL A 96 0.32 -12.73 7.34
N THR A 97 1.53 -13.20 7.11
CA THR A 97 2.32 -12.97 5.88
C THR A 97 2.67 -14.27 5.15
N TYR A 98 1.85 -15.30 5.34
CA TYR A 98 1.95 -16.58 4.65
C TYR A 98 3.35 -17.24 4.77
N GLY A 99 3.95 -17.12 5.96
CA GLY A 99 5.29 -17.68 6.25
C GLY A 99 6.47 -16.85 5.75
N CYS A 100 6.23 -15.63 5.26
CA CYS A 100 7.30 -14.74 4.80
C CYS A 100 7.60 -13.67 5.84
N ILE A 101 8.88 -13.32 6.03
CA ILE A 101 9.28 -12.13 6.77
C ILE A 101 9.03 -10.93 5.86
N VAL A 102 8.25 -9.95 6.31
CA VAL A 102 7.90 -8.72 5.58
C VAL A 102 8.18 -7.49 6.41
N TYR A 103 7.91 -7.54 7.72
CA TYR A 103 7.92 -6.38 8.60
C TYR A 103 9.06 -6.40 9.61
N GLN A 104 9.55 -5.20 9.94
CA GLN A 104 10.53 -5.00 11.00
C GLN A 104 10.04 -5.55 12.35
N GLU A 105 8.76 -5.40 12.61
CA GLU A 105 8.08 -5.88 13.82
C GLU A 105 8.14 -7.41 13.92
N GLN A 106 8.05 -8.14 12.81
CA GLN A 106 8.21 -9.60 12.80
C GLN A 106 9.64 -10.01 13.15
N VAL A 107 10.64 -9.32 12.63
CA VAL A 107 12.05 -9.55 13.01
C VAL A 107 12.22 -9.36 14.50
N MET A 108 11.72 -8.26 15.06
CA MET A 108 11.80 -8.01 16.51
C MET A 108 11.09 -9.08 17.33
N GLN A 109 9.89 -9.52 16.91
CA GLN A 109 9.16 -10.60 17.58
C GLN A 109 9.90 -11.92 17.56
N ILE A 110 10.58 -12.27 16.44
CA ILE A 110 11.39 -13.47 16.34
C ILE A 110 12.53 -13.43 17.38
N PHE A 111 13.27 -12.32 17.49
CA PHE A 111 14.31 -12.15 18.51
C PHE A 111 13.76 -12.29 19.93
N GLN A 112 12.60 -11.69 20.20
CA GLN A 112 11.97 -11.74 21.52
C GLN A 112 11.48 -13.16 21.88
N GLN A 113 10.72 -13.78 20.99
CA GLN A 113 10.02 -15.03 21.30
C GLN A 113 10.92 -16.25 21.22
N LEU A 114 11.88 -16.27 20.29
CA LEU A 114 12.74 -17.43 20.09
C LEU A 114 14.01 -17.38 20.96
N ALA A 115 14.60 -16.21 21.14
CA ALA A 115 15.89 -16.06 21.82
C ALA A 115 15.82 -15.30 23.15
N GLY A 116 14.64 -14.77 23.54
CA GLY A 116 14.47 -14.13 24.85
C GLY A 116 14.99 -12.69 24.94
N TYR A 117 15.10 -11.99 23.82
CA TYR A 117 15.46 -10.56 23.83
C TYR A 117 14.36 -9.70 24.43
N SER A 118 14.73 -8.65 25.14
CA SER A 118 13.78 -7.58 25.46
C SER A 118 13.43 -6.78 24.20
N LEU A 119 12.32 -6.04 24.23
CA LEU A 119 11.90 -5.18 23.12
C LEU A 119 12.99 -4.18 22.71
N GLY A 120 13.63 -3.55 23.71
CA GLY A 120 14.71 -2.59 23.45
C GLY A 120 15.93 -3.21 22.80
N GLN A 121 16.31 -4.44 23.20
CA GLN A 121 17.40 -5.18 22.59
C GLN A 121 17.07 -5.58 21.15
N ALA A 122 15.85 -6.08 20.90
CA ALA A 122 15.39 -6.43 19.57
C ALA A 122 15.39 -5.21 18.61
N ASP A 123 14.99 -4.02 19.10
CA ASP A 123 15.05 -2.80 18.31
C ASP A 123 16.50 -2.36 18.00
N MET A 124 17.42 -2.54 18.95
CA MET A 124 18.84 -2.29 18.67
C MET A 124 19.38 -3.20 17.57
N VAL A 125 19.04 -4.49 17.60
CA VAL A 125 19.45 -5.44 16.55
C VAL A 125 18.88 -5.01 15.20
N ARG A 126 17.59 -4.71 15.13
CA ARG A 126 16.94 -4.21 13.91
C ARG A 126 17.67 -2.99 13.33
N ARG A 127 18.05 -2.04 14.19
CA ARG A 127 18.83 -0.84 13.78
C ARG A 127 20.23 -1.18 13.29
N ALA A 128 20.90 -2.16 13.93
CA ALA A 128 22.23 -2.61 13.52
C ALA A 128 22.19 -3.25 12.14
N MET A 129 21.19 -4.13 11.89
CA MET A 129 20.96 -4.76 10.60
C MET A 129 20.67 -3.72 9.49
N SER A 130 19.75 -2.78 9.74
CA SER A 130 19.43 -1.71 8.77
C SER A 130 20.64 -0.82 8.43
N LYS A 131 21.61 -0.68 9.34
CA LYS A 131 22.84 0.10 9.15
C LYS A 131 24.03 -0.72 8.66
N LYS A 132 23.83 -2.01 8.35
CA LYS A 132 24.87 -2.94 7.87
C LYS A 132 26.13 -3.02 8.75
N LYS A 133 25.93 -2.98 10.06
CA LYS A 133 27.04 -3.01 11.04
C LYS A 133 27.53 -4.44 11.28
N ARG A 134 28.33 -4.97 10.39
CA ARG A 134 28.75 -6.38 10.34
C ARG A 134 29.22 -6.96 11.67
N LYS A 135 30.04 -6.23 12.46
CA LYS A 135 30.52 -6.70 13.77
C LYS A 135 29.38 -6.86 14.79
N GLU A 136 28.42 -5.92 14.79
CA GLU A 136 27.24 -6.01 15.65
C GLU A 136 26.35 -7.17 15.20
N ILE A 137 26.13 -7.34 13.89
CA ILE A 137 25.32 -8.43 13.30
C ILE A 137 25.90 -9.80 13.68
N GLU A 138 27.22 -10.01 13.55
CA GLU A 138 27.86 -11.29 13.91
C GLU A 138 27.80 -11.56 15.42
N ARG A 139 27.96 -10.53 16.26
CA ARG A 139 27.75 -10.69 17.69
C ARG A 139 26.31 -11.08 18.01
N GLU A 140 25.35 -10.43 17.40
CA GLU A 140 23.93 -10.74 17.61
C GLU A 140 23.55 -12.14 17.11
N ARG A 141 24.18 -12.65 16.04
CA ARG A 141 24.01 -14.04 15.58
C ARG A 141 24.39 -15.03 16.69
N THR A 142 25.55 -14.85 17.31
CA THR A 142 26.00 -15.70 18.42
C THR A 142 25.02 -15.61 19.61
N SER A 143 24.63 -14.39 19.99
CA SER A 143 23.69 -14.16 21.09
C SER A 143 22.30 -14.74 20.80
N PHE A 144 21.80 -14.64 19.56
CA PHE A 144 20.52 -15.20 19.13
C PHE A 144 20.52 -16.73 19.25
N ILE A 145 21.59 -17.39 18.84
CA ILE A 145 21.69 -18.85 18.83
C ILE A 145 21.99 -19.38 20.23
N HIS A 146 23.08 -18.91 20.85
CA HIS A 146 23.63 -19.48 22.08
C HIS A 146 23.34 -18.70 23.36
N GLY A 147 22.79 -17.48 23.22
CA GLY A 147 22.52 -16.58 24.33
C GLY A 147 23.67 -15.64 24.67
N ASP A 148 23.39 -14.71 25.57
CA ASP A 148 24.34 -13.76 26.15
C ASP A 148 23.92 -13.50 27.60
N PRO A 149 24.51 -14.22 28.57
CA PRO A 149 24.14 -14.12 29.98
C PRO A 149 24.33 -12.71 30.55
N ASP A 150 25.35 -11.98 30.10
CA ASP A 150 25.63 -10.62 30.56
C ASP A 150 24.51 -9.64 30.18
N ARG A 151 23.80 -9.95 29.10
CA ARG A 151 22.66 -9.19 28.61
C ARG A 151 21.31 -9.80 28.99
N GLY A 152 21.30 -10.93 29.67
CA GLY A 152 20.09 -11.67 30.05
C GLY A 152 19.36 -12.29 28.85
N ILE A 153 20.08 -12.64 27.78
CA ILE A 153 19.55 -13.27 26.59
C ILE A 153 19.73 -14.77 26.70
N ALA A 154 18.63 -15.53 26.66
CA ALA A 154 18.67 -17.00 26.79
C ALA A 154 19.28 -17.69 25.55
N GLY A 155 18.96 -17.19 24.36
CA GLY A 155 19.29 -17.81 23.08
C GLY A 155 18.32 -18.92 22.67
N CYS A 156 18.26 -19.17 21.37
CA CYS A 156 17.35 -20.18 20.77
C CYS A 156 17.62 -21.60 21.30
N VAL A 157 18.88 -21.96 21.46
CA VAL A 157 19.26 -23.33 21.92
C VAL A 157 18.76 -23.60 23.34
N ALA A 158 18.90 -22.62 24.25
CA ALA A 158 18.39 -22.75 25.61
C ALA A 158 16.85 -22.83 25.65
N ASN A 159 16.18 -22.26 24.67
CA ASN A 159 14.72 -22.33 24.49
C ASN A 159 14.26 -23.59 23.70
N GLY A 160 15.15 -24.55 23.48
CA GLY A 160 14.82 -25.84 22.88
C GLY A 160 14.79 -25.86 21.36
N ILE A 161 15.27 -24.83 20.69
CA ILE A 161 15.38 -24.78 19.23
C ILE A 161 16.74 -25.37 18.82
N PRO A 162 16.79 -26.39 17.93
CA PRO A 162 18.05 -26.96 17.46
C PRO A 162 18.95 -25.87 16.84
N GLU A 163 20.27 -25.96 17.11
CA GLU A 163 21.25 -24.98 16.65
C GLU A 163 21.19 -24.73 15.13
N ALA A 164 21.14 -25.83 14.34
CA ALA A 164 21.04 -25.76 12.89
C ALA A 164 19.75 -25.02 12.43
N THR A 165 18.65 -25.18 13.17
CA THR A 165 17.39 -24.46 12.90
C THR A 165 17.50 -23.00 13.26
N ALA A 166 18.09 -22.68 14.42
CA ALA A 166 18.32 -21.29 14.86
C ALA A 166 19.23 -20.54 13.86
N GLU A 167 20.28 -21.23 13.38
CA GLU A 167 21.15 -20.70 12.34
C GLU A 167 20.40 -20.39 11.04
N ALA A 168 19.57 -21.32 10.56
CA ALA A 168 18.79 -21.12 9.35
C ALA A 168 17.78 -19.96 9.49
N ILE A 169 17.16 -19.83 10.67
CA ILE A 169 16.26 -18.68 10.97
C ILE A 169 17.05 -17.38 10.94
N TYR A 170 18.23 -17.34 11.57
CA TYR A 170 19.05 -16.13 11.58
C TYR A 170 19.49 -15.72 10.17
N GLN A 171 19.86 -16.68 9.32
CA GLN A 171 20.22 -16.42 7.92
C GLN A 171 19.04 -15.86 7.12
N GLU A 172 17.82 -16.36 7.33
CA GLU A 172 16.62 -15.80 6.69
C GLU A 172 16.35 -14.36 7.16
N ILE A 173 16.53 -14.09 8.47
CA ILE A 173 16.42 -12.73 9.01
C ILE A 173 17.48 -11.81 8.42
N ASP A 174 18.76 -12.23 8.39
CA ASP A 174 19.86 -11.38 7.91
C ASP A 174 19.69 -11.03 6.43
N ALA A 175 19.27 -11.99 5.61
CA ALA A 175 18.97 -11.78 4.19
C ALA A 175 17.83 -10.77 3.97
N PHE A 176 16.88 -10.69 4.88
CA PHE A 176 15.69 -9.83 4.74
C PHE A 176 15.75 -8.54 5.58
N ALA A 177 16.54 -8.49 6.64
CA ALA A 177 16.52 -7.38 7.61
C ALA A 177 16.89 -6.02 7.02
N GLU A 178 17.69 -5.99 5.94
CA GLU A 178 17.98 -4.77 5.18
C GLU A 178 16.74 -4.19 4.49
N TYR A 179 15.77 -5.03 4.22
CA TYR A 179 14.58 -4.73 3.42
C TYR A 179 13.29 -4.76 4.22
N ALA A 180 13.33 -5.15 5.49
CA ALA A 180 12.16 -5.20 6.36
C ALA A 180 11.49 -3.82 6.49
N PHE A 181 10.17 -3.77 6.29
CA PHE A 181 9.40 -2.52 6.26
C PHE A 181 8.74 -2.24 7.60
N ASN A 182 8.58 -0.98 7.94
CA ASN A 182 7.78 -0.61 9.12
C ASN A 182 6.29 -0.91 8.85
N LYS A 183 5.69 -1.80 9.65
CA LYS A 183 4.30 -2.23 9.46
C LYS A 183 3.32 -1.07 9.63
N ALA A 184 3.52 -0.21 10.63
CA ALA A 184 2.60 0.91 10.90
C ALA A 184 2.53 1.88 9.71
N HIS A 185 3.67 2.15 9.06
CA HIS A 185 3.69 2.97 7.85
C HIS A 185 2.96 2.26 6.68
N ALA A 186 3.22 0.97 6.47
CA ALA A 186 2.57 0.20 5.41
C ALA A 186 1.04 0.14 5.59
N VAL A 187 0.55 -0.09 6.81
CA VAL A 187 -0.88 -0.10 7.14
C VAL A 187 -1.52 1.26 6.85
N SER A 188 -0.88 2.36 7.27
CA SER A 188 -1.41 3.71 7.02
C SER A 188 -1.60 3.98 5.52
N TYR A 189 -0.64 3.55 4.71
CA TYR A 189 -0.72 3.68 3.25
C TYR A 189 -1.74 2.71 2.63
N ALA A 190 -1.87 1.50 3.18
CA ALA A 190 -2.85 0.51 2.73
C ALA A 190 -4.29 0.99 2.95
N VAL A 191 -4.57 1.60 4.10
CA VAL A 191 -5.88 2.18 4.39
C VAL A 191 -6.22 3.29 3.39
N VAL A 192 -5.28 4.20 3.13
CA VAL A 192 -5.51 5.27 2.12
C VAL A 192 -5.69 4.68 0.73
N ALA A 193 -4.86 3.69 0.33
CA ALA A 193 -4.99 3.01 -0.95
C ALA A 193 -6.36 2.35 -1.10
N TYR A 194 -6.80 1.62 -0.08
CA TYR A 194 -8.11 0.98 -0.04
C TYR A 194 -9.26 2.00 -0.11
N GLN A 195 -9.20 3.09 0.66
CA GLN A 195 -10.21 4.14 0.61
C GLN A 195 -10.31 4.79 -0.78
N THR A 196 -9.18 5.03 -1.44
CA THR A 196 -9.19 5.55 -2.82
C THR A 196 -9.78 4.53 -3.80
N ALA A 197 -9.49 3.25 -3.63
CA ALA A 197 -10.09 2.17 -4.41
C ALA A 197 -11.61 2.07 -4.19
N TRP A 198 -12.04 2.16 -2.93
CA TRP A 198 -13.47 2.16 -2.58
C TRP A 198 -14.22 3.32 -3.21
N PHE A 199 -13.67 4.53 -3.17
CA PHE A 199 -14.27 5.68 -3.85
C PHE A 199 -14.31 5.48 -5.37
N LYS A 200 -13.26 4.90 -5.95
CA LYS A 200 -13.26 4.57 -7.37
C LYS A 200 -14.34 3.53 -7.71
N CYS A 201 -14.54 2.53 -6.87
CA CYS A 201 -15.52 1.48 -7.05
C CYS A 201 -16.96 2.01 -6.97
N HIS A 202 -17.30 2.69 -5.88
CA HIS A 202 -18.67 3.06 -5.55
C HIS A 202 -19.08 4.47 -5.97
N HIS A 203 -18.12 5.35 -6.26
CA HIS A 203 -18.33 6.73 -6.64
C HIS A 203 -17.44 7.12 -7.82
N THR A 204 -17.40 6.29 -8.84
CA THR A 204 -16.44 6.37 -9.96
C THR A 204 -16.43 7.75 -10.62
N ARG A 205 -17.59 8.37 -10.87
CA ARG A 205 -17.67 9.68 -11.52
C ARG A 205 -17.07 10.78 -10.66
N GLU A 206 -17.47 10.83 -9.40
CA GLU A 206 -16.98 11.82 -8.43
C GLU A 206 -15.47 11.65 -8.18
N TYR A 207 -15.03 10.39 -8.08
CA TYR A 207 -13.62 10.07 -7.91
C TYR A 207 -12.79 10.51 -9.11
N MET A 208 -13.19 10.16 -10.32
CA MET A 208 -12.49 10.52 -11.54
C MET A 208 -12.48 12.04 -11.80
N ALA A 209 -13.57 12.74 -11.48
CA ALA A 209 -13.61 14.20 -11.57
C ALA A 209 -12.63 14.88 -10.59
N ALA A 210 -12.54 14.37 -9.36
CA ALA A 210 -11.58 14.84 -8.37
C ALA A 210 -10.12 14.51 -8.79
N LEU A 211 -9.89 13.31 -9.30
CA LEU A 211 -8.57 12.85 -9.75
C LEU A 211 -8.08 13.69 -10.94
N LEU A 212 -8.91 13.90 -11.97
CA LEU A 212 -8.61 14.77 -13.10
C LEU A 212 -8.28 16.19 -12.63
N THR A 213 -9.03 16.70 -11.64
CA THR A 213 -8.80 18.02 -11.07
C THR A 213 -7.45 18.10 -10.34
N SER A 214 -7.04 17.04 -9.66
CA SER A 214 -5.78 17.00 -8.90
C SER A 214 -4.52 17.02 -9.77
N VAL A 215 -4.64 16.67 -11.06
CA VAL A 215 -3.51 16.54 -12.00
C VAL A 215 -3.57 17.54 -13.16
N LEU A 216 -4.32 18.64 -13.03
CA LEU A 216 -4.52 19.64 -14.09
C LEU A 216 -3.22 20.18 -14.70
N ASP A 217 -2.16 20.26 -13.92
CA ASP A 217 -0.85 20.75 -14.36
C ASP A 217 -0.02 19.68 -15.11
N ASN A 218 -0.54 18.44 -15.22
CA ASN A 218 0.14 17.33 -15.90
C ASN A 218 -0.73 16.75 -17.03
N SER A 219 -0.47 17.23 -18.24
CA SER A 219 -1.25 16.87 -19.45
C SER A 219 -1.26 15.36 -19.74
N ASP A 220 -0.17 14.65 -19.45
CA ASP A 220 -0.08 13.21 -19.73
C ASP A 220 -0.95 12.42 -18.77
N LYS A 221 -0.95 12.77 -17.48
CA LYS A 221 -1.86 12.19 -16.50
C LYS A 221 -3.32 12.52 -16.81
N VAL A 222 -3.62 13.76 -17.17
CA VAL A 222 -4.98 14.14 -17.61
C VAL A 222 -5.42 13.27 -18.78
N ALA A 223 -4.60 13.09 -19.81
CA ALA A 223 -4.91 12.26 -20.97
C ALA A 223 -5.14 10.78 -20.57
N GLY A 224 -4.30 10.23 -19.68
CA GLY A 224 -4.43 8.87 -19.15
C GLY A 224 -5.75 8.67 -18.39
N TYR A 225 -6.11 9.60 -17.51
CA TYR A 225 -7.35 9.50 -16.73
C TYR A 225 -8.61 9.79 -17.58
N ILE A 226 -8.50 10.55 -18.66
CA ILE A 226 -9.56 10.67 -19.65
C ILE A 226 -9.81 9.32 -20.35
N SER A 227 -8.75 8.59 -20.68
CA SER A 227 -8.89 7.22 -21.22
C SER A 227 -9.56 6.30 -20.21
N GLU A 228 -9.12 6.32 -18.96
CA GLU A 228 -9.73 5.54 -17.87
C GLU A 228 -11.23 5.85 -17.70
N CYS A 229 -11.63 7.14 -17.79
CA CYS A 229 -13.06 7.51 -17.75
C CYS A 229 -13.84 6.82 -18.88
N ARG A 230 -13.30 6.77 -20.09
CA ARG A 230 -13.95 6.10 -21.24
C ARG A 230 -14.07 4.59 -21.00
N ASP A 231 -13.02 3.97 -20.48
CA ASP A 231 -13.00 2.54 -20.17
C ASP A 231 -14.00 2.19 -19.05
N CYS A 232 -14.26 3.14 -18.15
CA CYS A 232 -15.31 3.07 -17.12
C CYS A 232 -16.71 3.45 -17.65
N GLY A 233 -16.88 3.74 -18.95
CA GLY A 233 -18.16 4.15 -19.54
C GLY A 233 -18.62 5.56 -19.13
N ILE A 234 -17.69 6.43 -18.68
CA ILE A 234 -17.98 7.80 -18.26
C ILE A 234 -17.72 8.75 -19.43
N ALA A 235 -18.77 9.45 -19.87
CA ALA A 235 -18.63 10.46 -20.92
C ALA A 235 -17.91 11.72 -20.39
N LEU A 236 -16.95 12.23 -21.17
CA LEU A 236 -16.34 13.54 -20.94
C LEU A 236 -17.10 14.57 -21.75
N LEU A 237 -17.74 15.49 -21.06
CA LEU A 237 -18.49 16.59 -21.66
C LEU A 237 -17.53 17.73 -22.03
N PRO A 238 -17.62 18.32 -23.23
CA PRO A 238 -16.69 19.37 -23.68
C PRO A 238 -16.75 20.59 -22.77
N PRO A 239 -15.70 21.42 -22.74
CA PRO A 239 -15.75 22.69 -22.02
C PRO A 239 -16.85 23.58 -22.61
N ASP A 240 -17.56 24.27 -21.74
CA ASP A 240 -18.67 25.15 -22.07
C ASP A 240 -18.59 26.38 -21.18
N ILE A 241 -18.54 27.57 -21.78
CA ILE A 241 -18.34 28.84 -21.06
C ILE A 241 -19.49 29.12 -20.07
N ASN A 242 -20.67 28.63 -20.40
CA ASN A 242 -21.88 28.85 -19.59
C ASN A 242 -22.10 27.79 -18.51
N ARG A 243 -21.46 26.61 -18.64
CA ARG A 243 -21.68 25.47 -17.74
C ARG A 243 -20.45 25.04 -16.96
N SER A 244 -19.25 25.09 -17.59
CA SER A 244 -18.04 24.62 -16.94
C SER A 244 -17.65 25.43 -15.72
N ALA A 245 -17.24 24.76 -14.66
CA ALA A 245 -16.53 25.36 -13.54
C ALA A 245 -15.03 25.51 -13.85
N ASP A 246 -14.26 26.00 -12.90
CA ASP A 246 -12.81 26.01 -12.97
C ASP A 246 -12.20 24.61 -13.02
N ARG A 247 -12.82 23.66 -12.33
CA ARG A 247 -12.41 22.24 -12.16
C ARG A 247 -13.34 21.28 -12.93
N PHE A 248 -12.93 20.02 -13.03
CA PHE A 248 -13.82 18.97 -13.52
C PHE A 248 -14.98 18.76 -12.55
N THR A 249 -16.19 18.71 -13.09
CA THR A 249 -17.42 18.57 -12.30
C THR A 249 -18.30 17.46 -12.84
N VAL A 250 -19.01 16.79 -11.95
CA VAL A 250 -19.96 15.73 -12.33
C VAL A 250 -21.30 16.36 -12.67
N GLU A 251 -21.79 16.10 -13.90
CA GLU A 251 -23.10 16.49 -14.37
C GLU A 251 -23.97 15.27 -14.72
N GLU A 252 -25.23 15.52 -15.02
CA GLU A 252 -26.05 14.50 -15.67
C GLU A 252 -25.45 14.14 -17.02
N GLY A 253 -25.17 12.85 -17.21
CA GLY A 253 -24.56 12.33 -18.42
C GLY A 253 -23.03 12.20 -18.43
N GLY A 254 -22.28 12.73 -17.45
CA GLY A 254 -20.82 12.55 -17.43
C GLY A 254 -20.03 13.49 -16.54
N ILE A 255 -18.78 13.70 -16.91
CA ILE A 255 -17.88 14.65 -16.26
C ILE A 255 -17.65 15.84 -17.20
N ARG A 256 -18.00 17.04 -16.76
CA ARG A 256 -17.76 18.29 -17.50
C ARG A 256 -16.31 18.71 -17.39
N PHE A 257 -15.73 19.08 -18.53
CA PHE A 257 -14.35 19.55 -18.61
C PHE A 257 -14.20 20.89 -17.89
N GLY A 258 -13.22 20.99 -16.98
CA GLY A 258 -12.92 22.21 -16.23
C GLY A 258 -12.20 23.26 -17.09
N LEU A 259 -12.52 24.52 -16.92
CA LEU A 259 -11.92 25.60 -17.73
C LEU A 259 -10.41 25.76 -17.49
N VAL A 260 -9.90 25.44 -16.29
CA VAL A 260 -8.47 25.50 -15.95
C VAL A 260 -7.65 24.45 -16.73
N ALA A 261 -8.29 23.36 -17.17
CA ALA A 261 -7.62 22.34 -17.97
C ALA A 261 -7.36 22.76 -19.44
N ILE A 262 -7.92 23.88 -19.87
CA ILE A 262 -7.71 24.39 -21.23
C ILE A 262 -6.37 25.12 -21.28
N LYS A 263 -5.46 24.65 -22.17
CA LYS A 263 -4.13 25.26 -22.31
C LYS A 263 -4.24 26.75 -22.70
N ASN A 264 -3.33 27.53 -22.15
CA ASN A 264 -3.18 28.97 -22.44
C ASN A 264 -4.34 29.85 -21.93
N ILE A 265 -5.24 29.35 -21.08
CA ILE A 265 -6.24 30.17 -20.41
C ILE A 265 -5.79 30.40 -18.97
N GLY A 266 -5.57 31.65 -18.60
CA GLY A 266 -5.13 32.03 -17.26
C GLY A 266 -6.25 31.92 -16.21
N ARG A 267 -5.92 31.54 -15.00
CA ARG A 267 -6.89 31.43 -13.87
C ARG A 267 -7.66 32.73 -13.63
N GLY A 268 -7.01 33.91 -13.79
CA GLY A 268 -7.65 35.21 -13.64
C GLY A 268 -8.77 35.43 -14.65
N PHE A 269 -8.59 35.04 -15.90
CA PHE A 269 -9.63 35.07 -16.91
C PHE A 269 -10.82 34.19 -16.56
N ILE A 270 -10.55 32.95 -16.14
CA ILE A 270 -11.59 32.01 -15.75
C ILE A 270 -12.41 32.53 -14.57
N GLN A 271 -11.76 33.13 -13.57
CA GLN A 271 -12.44 33.76 -12.43
C GLN A 271 -13.30 34.94 -12.85
N ALA A 272 -12.86 35.73 -13.84
CA ALA A 272 -13.65 36.81 -14.39
C ALA A 272 -14.90 36.30 -15.11
N VAL A 273 -14.74 35.26 -15.95
CA VAL A 273 -15.88 34.60 -16.64
C VAL A 273 -16.87 34.03 -15.63
N MET A 274 -16.41 33.35 -14.61
CA MET A 274 -17.31 32.76 -13.57
C MET A 274 -18.07 33.83 -12.80
N ARG A 275 -17.41 34.96 -12.51
CA ARG A 275 -18.05 36.11 -11.85
C ARG A 275 -19.09 36.76 -12.74
N ASP A 276 -18.75 37.06 -13.99
CA ASP A 276 -19.63 37.66 -14.97
C ASP A 276 -20.91 36.86 -15.18
N ARG A 277 -20.71 35.52 -15.30
CA ARG A 277 -21.82 34.56 -15.39
C ARG A 277 -22.70 34.52 -14.13
N ALA A 278 -22.13 34.64 -12.96
CA ALA A 278 -22.87 34.64 -11.70
C ALA A 278 -23.73 35.95 -11.57
N GLU A 279 -23.24 37.07 -12.10
CA GLU A 279 -23.88 38.36 -12.02
C GLU A 279 -24.92 38.58 -13.13
N LYS A 280 -24.64 38.10 -14.36
CA LYS A 280 -25.45 38.44 -15.56
C LYS A 280 -26.23 37.22 -16.11
N GLY A 281 -25.98 36.03 -15.59
CA GLY A 281 -26.53 34.81 -16.13
C GLY A 281 -25.67 34.21 -17.25
N PRO A 282 -26.05 32.97 -17.73
CA PRO A 282 -25.35 32.27 -18.80
C PRO A 282 -25.52 32.93 -20.17
#